data_1c0ab1b1f05770ce21497611d61123b6
#
_entry.id   1c0ab1b1f05770ce21497611d61123b6
#
_cell.length_a   1.000
_cell.length_b   1.000
_cell.length_c   1.000
_cell.angle_alpha   90.00
_cell.angle_beta   90.00
_cell.angle_gamma   90.00
#
_symmetry.space_group_name_H-M   'P 1'
#
loop_
_entity.id
_entity.type
_entity.pdbx_description
1 polymer ?
#
loop_
_entity_poly.entity_id
_entity_poly.type
_entity_poly.pdbx_seq_one_letter_code
_entity_poly.pdbx_strand_id
1 'polypeptide(L)'
;MCNVYADEFMIEQVFTNYFTNALHYCNDGGKVRVWTANKDYDQPRRTEDGLVTGNLRVFVYDEGPNIPDDELDKVFIKFYKVDKARTREYGGSGIGLSIVAASMAAHNKNYGVYNVENGVVFYFDLDIIQQDDGEPLRRV
;
A
#
# COMPACT_ATOMS: atom_id res chain seq x y z
N MET A 1 17.44 11.16 3.85
CA MET A 1 16.97 10.13 2.91
C MET A 1 16.33 8.98 3.70
N CYS A 2 15.19 8.52 3.26
CA CYS A 2 14.45 7.45 3.94
C CYS A 2 14.68 6.13 3.20
N ASN A 3 15.27 5.15 3.89
CA ASN A 3 15.43 3.80 3.35
C ASN A 3 14.42 2.86 3.98
N VAL A 4 13.86 1.99 3.17
CA VAL A 4 12.87 1.02 3.64
C VAL A 4 13.43 -0.40 3.58
N TYR A 5 12.93 -1.25 4.48
CA TYR A 5 13.30 -2.65 4.58
C TYR A 5 12.23 -3.49 3.89
N ALA A 6 12.51 -3.93 2.67
CA ALA A 6 11.52 -4.62 1.87
C ALA A 6 12.17 -5.38 0.71
N ASP A 7 11.46 -6.35 0.15
CA ASP A 7 11.81 -6.95 -1.12
C ASP A 7 11.47 -5.95 -2.23
N GLU A 8 12.50 -5.43 -2.89
CA GLU A 8 12.33 -4.38 -3.89
C GLU A 8 11.37 -4.78 -5.00
N PHE A 9 11.51 -6.00 -5.53
CA PHE A 9 10.67 -6.48 -6.62
C PHE A 9 9.21 -6.58 -6.20
N MET A 10 8.95 -7.16 -5.02
CA MET A 10 7.59 -7.33 -4.52
C MET A 10 6.91 -6.00 -4.24
N ILE A 11 7.64 -5.05 -3.65
CA ILE A 11 7.07 -3.73 -3.31
C ILE A 11 6.84 -2.90 -4.57
N GLU A 12 7.70 -3.01 -5.56
CA GLU A 12 7.46 -2.39 -6.86
C GLU A 12 6.15 -2.89 -7.47
N GLN A 13 5.86 -4.19 -7.37
CA GLN A 13 4.60 -4.74 -7.83
C GLN A 13 3.41 -4.24 -7.03
N VAL A 14 3.55 -4.11 -5.71
CA VAL A 14 2.48 -3.55 -4.86
C VAL A 14 2.13 -2.14 -5.32
N PHE A 15 3.13 -1.29 -5.46
CA PHE A 15 2.91 0.09 -5.89
C PHE A 15 2.30 0.14 -7.29
N THR A 16 2.84 -0.64 -8.23
CA THR A 16 2.34 -0.68 -9.61
C THR A 16 0.89 -1.14 -9.66
N ASN A 17 0.52 -2.14 -8.88
CA ASN A 17 -0.86 -2.63 -8.83
C ASN A 17 -1.81 -1.56 -8.27
N TYR A 18 -1.42 -0.86 -7.20
CA TYR A 18 -2.23 0.23 -6.67
C TYR A 18 -2.35 1.39 -7.66
N PHE A 19 -1.23 1.78 -8.26
CA PHE A 19 -1.22 2.91 -9.19
C PHE A 19 -2.05 2.62 -10.45
N THR A 20 -1.88 1.42 -11.03
CA THR A 20 -2.66 0.99 -12.19
C THR A 20 -4.14 0.92 -11.87
N ASN A 21 -4.48 0.40 -10.69
CA ASN A 21 -5.87 0.36 -10.22
C ASN A 21 -6.45 1.77 -10.10
N ALA A 22 -5.69 2.70 -9.54
CA ALA A 22 -6.13 4.10 -9.41
C ALA A 22 -6.39 4.74 -10.78
N LEU A 23 -5.52 4.49 -11.75
CA LEU A 23 -5.72 5.01 -13.11
C LEU A 23 -6.98 4.46 -13.77
N HIS A 24 -7.29 3.17 -13.53
CA HIS A 24 -8.49 2.54 -14.10
C HIS A 24 -9.79 3.11 -13.54
N TYR A 25 -9.82 3.45 -12.26
CA TYR A 25 -11.05 3.87 -11.58
C TYR A 25 -11.17 5.38 -11.40
N CYS A 26 -10.13 6.12 -11.74
CA CYS A 26 -10.17 7.58 -11.70
C CYS A 26 -11.17 8.12 -12.72
N ASN A 27 -11.97 9.11 -12.32
CA ASN A 27 -12.87 9.82 -13.24
C ASN A 27 -12.07 10.50 -14.34
N ASP A 28 -12.67 10.67 -15.51
CA ASP A 28 -12.07 11.46 -16.60
C ASP A 28 -11.78 12.87 -16.10
N GLY A 29 -10.53 13.30 -16.26
CA GLY A 29 -10.07 14.59 -15.74
C GLY A 29 -9.88 14.64 -14.23
N GLY A 30 -10.08 13.51 -13.54
CA GLY A 30 -9.88 13.41 -12.11
C GLY A 30 -8.40 13.33 -11.72
N LYS A 31 -8.16 13.29 -10.41
CA LYS A 31 -6.80 13.32 -9.85
C LYS A 31 -6.42 11.97 -9.28
N VAL A 32 -5.16 11.59 -9.49
CA VAL A 32 -4.49 10.50 -8.77
C VAL A 32 -3.38 11.15 -7.96
N ARG A 33 -3.32 10.83 -6.67
CA ARG A 33 -2.30 11.38 -5.75
C ARG A 33 -1.57 10.26 -5.03
N VAL A 34 -0.29 10.46 -4.84
CA VAL A 34 0.56 9.54 -4.07
C VAL A 34 1.29 10.38 -3.02
N TRP A 35 1.24 9.93 -1.76
CA TRP A 35 1.99 10.59 -0.69
C TRP A 35 2.38 9.57 0.36
N THR A 36 3.23 9.97 1.29
CA THR A 36 3.72 9.12 2.37
C THR A 36 3.58 9.82 3.70
N ALA A 37 3.49 9.01 4.76
CA ALA A 37 3.54 9.47 6.14
C ALA A 37 4.45 8.54 6.95
N ASN A 38 5.27 9.12 7.80
CA ASN A 38 6.20 8.40 8.65
C ASN A 38 5.74 8.43 10.10
N LYS A 39 5.98 7.33 10.80
CA LYS A 39 5.79 7.26 12.24
C LYS A 39 6.97 6.51 12.85
N ASP A 40 7.67 7.14 13.82
CA ASP A 40 8.76 6.48 14.51
C ASP A 40 8.20 5.47 15.51
N TYR A 41 8.89 4.33 15.62
CA TYR A 41 8.60 3.36 16.68
C TYR A 41 9.20 3.84 18.00
N ASP A 42 8.50 3.59 19.09
CA ASP A 42 9.00 3.90 20.45
C ASP A 42 10.27 3.10 20.75
N GLN A 43 10.34 1.88 20.23
CA GLN A 43 11.49 0.99 20.43
C GLN A 43 12.00 0.50 19.08
N PRO A 44 13.09 1.07 18.58
CA PRO A 44 13.75 0.55 17.39
C PRO A 44 14.18 -0.91 17.55
N ARG A 45 14.20 -1.64 16.44
CA ARG A 45 14.50 -3.08 16.44
C ARG A 45 15.73 -3.36 15.56
N ARG A 46 16.71 -4.09 16.09
CA ARG A 46 17.85 -4.52 15.29
C ARG A 46 17.48 -5.69 14.39
N THR A 47 18.01 -5.65 13.17
CA THR A 47 17.95 -6.75 12.21
C THR A 47 19.36 -6.96 11.65
N GLU A 48 19.53 -8.04 10.87
CA GLU A 48 20.78 -8.28 10.16
C GLU A 48 21.16 -7.14 9.21
N ASP A 49 20.16 -6.44 8.68
CA ASP A 49 20.34 -5.43 7.65
C ASP A 49 20.40 -4.02 8.21
N GLY A 50 20.16 -3.85 9.50
CA GLY A 50 20.21 -2.54 10.13
C GLY A 50 19.18 -2.37 11.23
N LEU A 51 18.92 -1.12 11.58
CA LEU A 51 18.04 -0.74 12.68
C LEU A 51 16.69 -0.29 12.11
N VAL A 52 15.63 -1.02 12.45
CA VAL A 52 14.25 -0.63 12.06
C VAL A 52 13.76 0.40 13.06
N THR A 53 13.48 1.61 12.58
CA THR A 53 13.22 2.78 13.43
C THR A 53 11.80 3.31 13.35
N GLY A 54 11.04 2.92 12.33
CA GLY A 54 9.70 3.47 12.17
C GLY A 54 8.94 2.80 11.04
N ASN A 55 7.76 3.32 10.78
CA ASN A 55 6.84 2.87 9.74
C ASN A 55 6.65 3.97 8.70
N LEU A 56 6.75 3.59 7.43
CA LEU A 56 6.38 4.44 6.31
C LEU A 56 5.08 3.92 5.73
N ARG A 57 4.05 4.77 5.69
CA ARG A 57 2.81 4.44 5.00
C ARG A 57 2.78 5.15 3.66
N VAL A 58 2.56 4.39 2.60
CA VAL A 58 2.41 4.90 1.24
C VAL A 58 0.93 4.90 0.91
N PHE A 59 0.41 6.03 0.43
CA PHE A 59 -0.99 6.21 0.07
C PHE A 59 -1.11 6.44 -1.42
N VAL A 60 -2.12 5.82 -2.02
CA VAL A 60 -2.49 6.04 -3.42
C VAL A 60 -3.97 6.38 -3.46
N TYR A 61 -4.29 7.59 -3.87
CA TYR A 61 -5.65 8.13 -3.95
C TYR A 61 -6.08 8.23 -5.41
N ASP A 62 -7.32 7.86 -5.70
CA ASP A 62 -7.96 8.19 -6.96
C ASP A 62 -9.27 8.92 -6.73
N GLU A 63 -9.52 9.94 -7.55
CA GLU A 63 -10.76 10.68 -7.58
C GLU A 63 -11.76 9.93 -8.45
N GLY A 64 -12.72 9.29 -7.80
CA GLY A 64 -13.68 8.44 -8.49
C GLY A 64 -14.75 7.93 -7.53
N PRO A 65 -15.55 6.98 -7.98
CA PRO A 65 -16.64 6.45 -7.13
C PRO A 65 -16.08 5.72 -5.92
N ASN A 66 -16.78 5.87 -4.80
CA ASN A 66 -16.47 5.09 -3.60
C ASN A 66 -16.72 3.59 -3.85
N ILE A 67 -16.02 2.77 -3.08
CA ILE A 67 -16.32 1.34 -3.01
C ILE A 67 -17.45 1.16 -1.98
N PRO A 68 -18.48 0.36 -2.28
CA PRO A 68 -19.52 0.08 -1.27
C PRO A 68 -18.90 -0.41 0.04
N ASP A 69 -19.38 0.10 1.17
CA ASP A 69 -18.77 -0.18 2.47
C ASP A 69 -18.69 -1.67 2.80
N ASP A 70 -19.69 -2.44 2.38
CA ASP A 70 -19.73 -3.90 2.59
C ASP A 70 -18.79 -4.67 1.66
N GLU A 71 -18.14 -4.00 0.71
CA GLU A 71 -17.20 -4.61 -0.22
C GLU A 71 -15.74 -4.20 0.01
N LEU A 72 -15.50 -3.25 0.92
CA LEU A 72 -14.13 -2.74 1.16
C LEU A 72 -13.15 -3.85 1.58
N ASP A 73 -13.61 -4.80 2.39
CA ASP A 73 -12.77 -5.91 2.85
C ASP A 73 -12.60 -7.02 1.82
N LYS A 74 -13.35 -6.96 0.73
CA LYS A 74 -13.38 -8.03 -0.29
C LYS A 74 -12.51 -7.73 -1.50
N VAL A 75 -12.11 -6.47 -1.69
CA VAL A 75 -11.40 -6.07 -2.92
C VAL A 75 -10.03 -6.73 -3.08
N PHE A 76 -9.45 -7.23 -2.00
CA PHE A 76 -8.16 -7.94 -2.03
C PHE A 76 -8.31 -9.45 -2.28
N ILE A 77 -9.54 -9.96 -2.37
CA ILE A 77 -9.80 -11.36 -2.65
C ILE A 77 -9.56 -11.61 -4.15
N LYS A 78 -8.84 -12.69 -4.44
CA LYS A 78 -8.52 -13.07 -5.83
C LYS A 78 -9.81 -13.21 -6.66
N PHE A 79 -9.81 -12.56 -7.82
CA PHE A 79 -10.92 -12.54 -8.79
C PHE A 79 -12.17 -11.78 -8.32
N TYR A 80 -12.15 -11.15 -7.15
CA TYR A 80 -13.26 -10.31 -6.72
C TYR A 80 -13.30 -9.01 -7.52
N LYS A 81 -14.50 -8.60 -7.93
CA LYS A 81 -14.71 -7.37 -8.71
C LYS A 81 -15.94 -6.65 -8.17
N VAL A 82 -15.77 -5.38 -7.82
CA VAL A 82 -16.85 -4.53 -7.32
C VAL A 82 -17.82 -4.20 -8.44
N ASP A 83 -17.29 -3.80 -9.59
CA ASP A 83 -18.10 -3.47 -10.79
C ASP A 83 -17.61 -4.35 -11.94
N LYS A 84 -18.31 -5.45 -12.18
CA LYS A 84 -17.94 -6.41 -13.22
C LYS A 84 -17.95 -5.81 -14.62
N ALA A 85 -18.90 -4.95 -14.92
CA ALA A 85 -19.01 -4.32 -16.23
C ALA A 85 -17.85 -3.36 -16.46
N ARG A 86 -17.58 -2.50 -15.47
CA ARG A 86 -16.47 -1.55 -15.53
C ARG A 86 -15.12 -2.25 -15.60
N THR A 87 -14.94 -3.30 -14.78
CA THR A 87 -13.70 -4.08 -14.77
C THR A 87 -13.47 -4.76 -16.12
N ARG A 88 -14.53 -5.28 -16.73
CA ARG A 88 -14.45 -5.91 -18.04
C ARG A 88 -14.04 -4.90 -19.11
N GLU A 89 -14.59 -3.68 -19.05
CA GLU A 89 -14.26 -2.61 -19.97
C GLU A 89 -12.77 -2.26 -19.94
N TYR A 90 -12.18 -2.23 -18.75
CA TYR A 90 -10.77 -1.92 -18.58
C TYR A 90 -9.85 -3.14 -18.61
N GLY A 91 -10.41 -4.33 -18.82
CA GLY A 91 -9.62 -5.54 -18.96
C GLY A 91 -8.99 -6.05 -17.68
N GLY A 92 -9.48 -5.64 -16.52
CA GLY A 92 -8.92 -6.07 -15.23
C GLY A 92 -9.10 -7.57 -15.00
N SER A 93 -8.04 -8.25 -14.57
CA SER A 93 -8.05 -9.69 -14.32
C SER A 93 -8.63 -10.07 -12.94
N GLY A 94 -8.69 -9.10 -12.01
CA GLY A 94 -9.14 -9.36 -10.63
C GLY A 94 -8.08 -10.00 -9.75
N ILE A 95 -6.80 -10.02 -10.16
CA ILE A 95 -5.72 -10.59 -9.37
C ILE A 95 -4.74 -9.56 -8.81
N GLY A 96 -4.72 -8.33 -9.35
CA GLY A 96 -3.76 -7.31 -8.94
C GLY A 96 -3.77 -7.00 -7.46
N LEU A 97 -4.95 -6.79 -6.87
CA LEU A 97 -5.05 -6.50 -5.44
C LEU A 97 -4.78 -7.71 -4.57
N SER A 98 -5.05 -8.93 -5.06
CA SER A 98 -4.69 -10.16 -4.31
C SER A 98 -3.17 -10.35 -4.25
N ILE A 99 -2.44 -9.89 -5.27
CA ILE A 99 -0.98 -9.87 -5.25
C ILE A 99 -0.48 -8.91 -4.16
N VAL A 100 -1.11 -7.74 -4.02
CA VAL A 100 -0.79 -6.81 -2.93
C VAL A 100 -0.95 -7.50 -1.57
N ALA A 101 -2.09 -8.14 -1.35
CA ALA A 101 -2.36 -8.83 -0.08
C ALA A 101 -1.29 -9.89 0.21
N ALA A 102 -0.93 -10.71 -0.77
CA ALA A 102 0.09 -11.75 -0.62
C ALA A 102 1.47 -11.16 -0.33
N SER A 103 1.85 -10.11 -1.05
CA SER A 103 3.15 -9.44 -0.87
C SER A 103 3.26 -8.79 0.51
N MET A 104 2.20 -8.12 0.95
CA MET A 104 2.21 -7.46 2.26
C MET A 104 2.17 -8.46 3.41
N ALA A 105 1.47 -9.58 3.24
CA ALA A 105 1.51 -10.67 4.21
C ALA A 105 2.93 -11.25 4.35
N ALA A 106 3.64 -11.42 3.22
CA ALA A 106 5.03 -11.90 3.23
C ALA A 106 5.97 -10.93 3.95
N HIS A 107 5.66 -9.63 3.91
CA HIS A 107 6.42 -8.59 4.62
C HIS A 107 5.97 -8.42 6.08
N ASN A 108 4.89 -9.07 6.48
CA ASN A 108 4.26 -8.91 7.79
C ASN A 108 3.94 -7.43 8.08
N LYS A 109 3.43 -6.73 7.08
CA LYS A 109 3.08 -5.31 7.17
C LYS A 109 1.64 -5.07 6.77
N ASN A 110 1.09 -3.95 7.22
CA ASN A 110 -0.30 -3.60 6.99
C ASN A 110 -0.53 -3.04 5.58
N TYR A 111 -1.73 -3.23 5.11
CA TYR A 111 -2.24 -2.66 3.86
C TYR A 111 -3.75 -2.52 4.00
N GLY A 112 -4.35 -1.74 3.12
CA GLY A 112 -5.80 -1.59 3.18
C GLY A 112 -6.33 -0.57 2.20
N VAL A 113 -7.61 -0.26 2.39
CA VAL A 113 -8.36 0.66 1.55
C VAL A 113 -9.43 1.34 2.38
N TYR A 114 -9.70 2.60 2.09
CA TYR A 114 -10.82 3.31 2.69
C TYR A 114 -11.36 4.36 1.73
N ASN A 115 -12.65 4.64 1.87
CA ASN A 115 -13.30 5.71 1.11
C ASN A 115 -13.01 7.07 1.73
N VAL A 116 -12.91 8.07 0.87
CA VAL A 116 -12.89 9.48 1.26
C VAL A 116 -13.93 10.22 0.45
N GLU A 117 -14.15 11.48 0.72
CA GLU A 117 -15.03 12.29 -0.10
C GLU A 117 -14.49 12.31 -1.53
N ASN A 118 -15.33 11.92 -2.48
CA ASN A 118 -15.06 11.89 -3.92
C ASN A 118 -13.94 10.93 -4.37
N GLY A 119 -13.58 9.95 -3.53
CA GLY A 119 -12.53 9.05 -3.96
C GLY A 119 -12.27 7.88 -3.03
N VAL A 120 -11.17 7.18 -3.33
CA VAL A 120 -10.73 5.99 -2.61
C VAL A 120 -9.23 6.12 -2.36
N VAL A 121 -8.80 5.70 -1.17
CA VAL A 121 -7.38 5.67 -0.80
C VAL A 121 -6.98 4.23 -0.51
N PHE A 122 -5.96 3.74 -1.23
CA PHE A 122 -5.27 2.50 -0.92
C PHE A 122 -3.97 2.82 -0.20
N TYR A 123 -3.55 1.97 0.74
CA TYR A 123 -2.29 2.19 1.44
C TYR A 123 -1.56 0.87 1.69
N PHE A 124 -0.27 0.98 1.89
CA PHE A 124 0.58 -0.11 2.38
C PHE A 124 1.71 0.46 3.24
N ASP A 125 2.19 -0.37 4.16
CA ASP A 125 3.19 0.02 5.14
C ASP A 125 4.51 -0.71 4.91
N LEU A 126 5.61 0.00 5.18
CA LEU A 126 6.97 -0.54 5.12
C LEU A 126 7.73 -0.13 6.37
N ASP A 127 8.67 -0.96 6.79
CA ASP A 127 9.59 -0.59 7.85
C ASP A 127 10.63 0.39 7.32
N ILE A 128 10.91 1.43 8.09
CA ILE A 128 12.02 2.36 7.83
C ILE A 128 13.26 1.76 8.49
N ILE A 129 14.35 1.70 7.75
CA ILE A 129 15.61 1.12 8.24
C ILE A 129 16.74 2.12 8.14
N GLN A 130 17.62 2.10 9.16
CA GLN A 130 18.85 2.88 9.19
C GLN A 130 20.02 1.91 9.31
N GLN A 131 21.18 2.34 8.82
CA GLN A 131 22.38 1.56 9.00
C GLN A 131 22.67 1.44 10.49
N ASP A 132 22.88 0.21 10.95
CA ASP A 132 23.23 -0.06 12.34
C ASP A 132 24.76 0.04 12.48
N ASP A 133 25.20 1.04 13.26
CA ASP A 133 26.62 1.27 13.53
C ASP A 133 27.14 0.52 14.77
N GLY A 134 26.29 -0.33 15.35
CA GLY A 134 26.64 -1.11 16.54
C GLY A 134 26.42 -0.39 17.86
N GLU A 135 25.90 0.83 17.85
CA GLU A 135 25.60 1.54 19.09
C GLU A 135 24.39 0.94 19.81
N PRO A 136 24.37 0.98 21.16
CA PRO A 136 23.20 0.52 21.91
C PRO A 136 21.95 1.28 21.54
N LEU A 137 20.80 0.57 21.51
CA LEU A 137 19.51 1.18 21.31
C LEU A 137 19.16 2.06 22.50
N ARG A 138 18.71 3.28 22.21
CA ARG A 138 18.28 4.23 23.26
C ARG A 138 16.76 4.30 23.27
N ARG A 139 16.21 4.32 24.49
CA ARG A 139 14.81 4.68 24.69
C ARG A 139 14.70 6.20 24.72
N VAL A 140 13.73 6.69 24.01
CA VAL A 140 13.43 8.12 24.03
C VAL A 140 12.32 8.39 25.04
#